data_ab6ce06c214b85104e87eea4397beec0
#
_entry.id   ab6ce06c214b85104e87eea4397beec0
#
_cell.length_a   1.000
_cell.length_b   1.000
_cell.length_c   1.000
_cell.angle_alpha   90.00
_cell.angle_beta   90.00
_cell.angle_gamma   90.00
#
_symmetry.space_group_name_H-M   'P 1'
#
loop_
_entity.id
_entity.type
_entity.pdbx_description
1 polymer ?
#
loop_
_entity_poly.entity_id
_entity_poly.type
_entity_poly.pdbx_seq_one_letter_code
_entity_poly.pdbx_strand_id
1 'polypeptide(L)'
;CLIKRYKETRRSHPLSQGQRVEVGIAKERKLMAELLSKSDYVINTSQLLTRELKAQLEDILLKGFDYKNLFVTVLSFGFKYGIPTDADLVFDVRFLPNPYYFKNMKPLTGNDAPIRNYVMSSYTAKVFLEKLTDMVTFLIPHYIDEGKSQLVIAIGCTGGKHRSVTIANALYEKLKGKEGYGLRLDHKDIEKDGRRK
;
A
#
# COMPACT_ATOMS: atom_id res chain seq x y z
N CYS A 1 -14.55 1.26 7.07
CA CYS A 1 -15.09 -0.06 6.72
C CYS A 1 -16.24 -0.49 7.64
N LEU A 2 -16.05 -0.62 8.97
CA LEU A 2 -17.09 -1.06 9.91
C LEU A 2 -18.36 -0.22 9.86
N ILE A 3 -18.27 1.10 9.89
CA ILE A 3 -19.44 2.01 9.81
C ILE A 3 -20.28 1.72 8.56
N LYS A 4 -19.63 1.52 7.41
CA LYS A 4 -20.31 1.18 6.16
C LYS A 4 -21.04 -0.16 6.28
N ARG A 5 -20.39 -1.19 6.81
CA ARG A 5 -21.00 -2.52 7.01
C ARG A 5 -22.20 -2.47 7.96
N TYR A 6 -22.15 -1.71 9.06
CA TYR A 6 -23.29 -1.53 9.97
C TYR A 6 -24.46 -0.83 9.27
N LYS A 7 -24.21 0.17 8.43
CA LYS A 7 -25.25 0.86 7.65
C LYS A 7 -25.89 -0.06 6.61
N GLU A 8 -25.08 -0.83 5.88
CA GLU A 8 -25.57 -1.76 4.85
C GLU A 8 -26.40 -2.91 5.44
N THR A 9 -26.02 -3.44 6.60
CA THR A 9 -26.73 -4.54 7.26
C THR A 9 -27.89 -4.07 8.14
N ARG A 10 -28.11 -2.75 8.28
CA ARG A 10 -29.14 -2.14 9.15
C ARG A 10 -29.11 -2.65 10.60
N ARG A 11 -27.91 -2.99 11.10
CA ARG A 11 -27.70 -3.47 12.48
C ARG A 11 -27.21 -2.31 13.37
N SER A 12 -27.68 -2.30 14.62
CA SER A 12 -27.12 -1.42 15.64
C SER A 12 -25.85 -2.04 16.25
N HIS A 13 -24.91 -1.18 16.62
CA HIS A 13 -23.71 -1.64 17.33
C HIS A 13 -24.06 -1.96 18.80
N PRO A 14 -23.70 -3.14 19.33
CA PRO A 14 -24.09 -3.54 20.71
C PRO A 14 -23.72 -2.51 21.78
N LEU A 15 -22.55 -1.89 21.67
CA LEU A 15 -22.05 -0.89 22.63
C LEU A 15 -22.52 0.56 22.32
N SER A 16 -23.32 0.76 21.28
CA SER A 16 -23.81 2.12 20.95
C SER A 16 -24.95 2.57 21.83
N GLN A 17 -25.73 1.63 22.44
CA GLN A 17 -26.87 1.93 23.33
C GLN A 17 -27.82 2.98 22.78
N GLY A 18 -28.17 2.89 21.50
CA GLY A 18 -29.03 3.88 20.81
C GLY A 18 -28.33 5.12 20.29
N GLN A 19 -27.04 5.29 20.57
CA GLN A 19 -26.22 6.36 20.00
C GLN A 19 -25.67 6.00 18.61
N ARG A 20 -24.90 6.91 18.00
CA ARG A 20 -24.28 6.66 16.69
C ARG A 20 -23.30 5.48 16.74
N VAL A 21 -23.22 4.74 15.64
CA VAL A 21 -22.37 3.55 15.49
C VAL A 21 -20.91 3.85 15.82
N GLU A 22 -20.43 5.05 15.48
CA GLU A 22 -19.06 5.50 15.77
C GLU A 22 -18.72 5.48 17.27
N VAL A 23 -19.68 5.84 18.12
CA VAL A 23 -19.51 5.83 19.58
C VAL A 23 -19.34 4.40 20.09
N GLY A 24 -20.16 3.46 19.56
CA GLY A 24 -20.03 2.05 19.88
C GLY A 24 -18.67 1.47 19.47
N ILE A 25 -18.22 1.76 18.25
CA ILE A 25 -16.91 1.34 17.74
C ILE A 25 -15.76 1.91 18.58
N ALA A 26 -15.85 3.17 19.00
CA ALA A 26 -14.83 3.78 19.84
C ALA A 26 -14.73 3.12 21.23
N LYS A 27 -15.87 2.76 21.83
CA LYS A 27 -15.90 1.98 23.08
C LYS A 27 -15.31 0.59 22.91
N GLU A 28 -15.70 -0.12 21.82
CA GLU A 28 -15.19 -1.45 21.51
C GLU A 28 -13.67 -1.45 21.32
N ARG A 29 -13.11 -0.48 20.60
CA ARG A 29 -11.66 -0.33 20.41
C ARG A 29 -10.91 -0.21 21.73
N LYS A 30 -11.45 0.54 22.70
CA LYS A 30 -10.85 0.65 24.03
C LYS A 30 -10.85 -0.67 24.77
N LEU A 31 -11.95 -1.42 24.72
CA LEU A 31 -12.07 -2.75 25.35
C LEU A 31 -11.13 -3.76 24.68
N MET A 32 -10.97 -3.67 23.36
CA MET A 32 -10.13 -4.60 22.60
C MET A 32 -8.62 -4.27 22.68
N ALA A 33 -8.22 -3.11 23.20
CA ALA A 33 -6.83 -2.67 23.21
C ALA A 33 -5.90 -3.65 23.96
N GLU A 34 -6.36 -4.20 25.08
CA GLU A 34 -5.59 -5.18 25.86
C GLU A 34 -5.46 -6.51 25.11
N LEU A 35 -6.54 -6.98 24.46
CA LEU A 35 -6.50 -8.18 23.63
C LEU A 35 -5.56 -7.98 22.43
N LEU A 36 -5.60 -6.83 21.81
CA LEU A 36 -4.74 -6.50 20.69
C LEU A 36 -3.25 -6.57 21.06
N SER A 37 -2.90 -6.05 22.25
CA SER A 37 -1.50 -6.08 22.73
C SER A 37 -0.99 -7.49 23.08
N LYS A 38 -1.90 -8.45 23.30
CA LYS A 38 -1.59 -9.85 23.64
C LYS A 38 -1.81 -10.82 22.48
N SER A 39 -2.24 -10.31 21.32
CA SER A 39 -2.53 -11.13 20.13
C SER A 39 -1.26 -11.51 19.40
N ASP A 40 -1.09 -12.81 19.08
CA ASP A 40 -0.03 -13.28 18.21
C ASP A 40 -0.26 -12.86 16.74
N TYR A 41 -1.52 -12.70 16.36
CA TYR A 41 -1.91 -12.36 14.98
C TYR A 41 -3.03 -11.32 14.93
N VAL A 42 -2.84 -10.31 14.09
CA VAL A 42 -3.86 -9.29 13.81
C VAL A 42 -4.13 -9.26 12.31
N ILE A 43 -5.36 -9.59 11.89
CA ILE A 43 -5.74 -9.62 10.49
C ILE A 43 -6.71 -8.47 10.20
N ASN A 44 -6.28 -7.54 9.35
CA ASN A 44 -7.17 -6.48 8.85
C ASN A 44 -8.02 -6.98 7.68
N THR A 45 -9.29 -7.26 7.94
CA THR A 45 -10.23 -7.79 6.93
C THR A 45 -10.91 -6.71 6.08
N SER A 46 -10.52 -5.44 6.21
CA SER A 46 -11.25 -4.32 5.59
C SER A 46 -11.31 -4.38 4.06
N GLN A 47 -10.28 -4.92 3.44
CA GLN A 47 -10.16 -5.02 1.98
C GLN A 47 -9.99 -6.48 1.49
N LEU A 48 -10.06 -7.46 2.40
CA LEU A 48 -9.93 -8.86 2.02
C LEU A 48 -11.24 -9.42 1.50
N LEU A 49 -11.16 -10.17 0.41
CA LEU A 49 -12.21 -11.09 0.00
C LEU A 49 -12.22 -12.31 0.92
N THR A 50 -13.36 -12.99 1.03
CA THR A 50 -13.49 -14.19 1.88
C THR A 50 -12.45 -15.27 1.55
N ARG A 51 -12.15 -15.46 0.25
CA ARG A 51 -11.11 -16.42 -0.21
C ARG A 51 -9.70 -16.03 0.25
N GLU A 52 -9.41 -14.73 0.28
CA GLU A 52 -8.10 -14.20 0.70
C GLU A 52 -7.93 -14.32 2.20
N LEU A 53 -8.99 -14.03 2.98
CA LEU A 53 -8.99 -14.27 4.42
C LEU A 53 -8.79 -15.76 4.74
N LYS A 54 -9.48 -16.66 4.01
CA LYS A 54 -9.31 -18.10 4.17
C LYS A 54 -7.86 -18.53 3.92
N ALA A 55 -7.25 -18.07 2.80
CA ALA A 55 -5.87 -18.37 2.48
C ALA A 55 -4.89 -17.86 3.55
N GLN A 56 -5.09 -16.65 4.09
CA GLN A 56 -4.28 -16.13 5.19
C GLN A 56 -4.42 -16.97 6.47
N LEU A 57 -5.64 -17.38 6.81
CA LEU A 57 -5.87 -18.24 7.98
C LEU A 57 -5.23 -19.63 7.79
N GLU A 58 -5.31 -20.20 6.61
CA GLU A 58 -4.64 -21.47 6.28
C GLU A 58 -3.12 -21.34 6.37
N ASP A 59 -2.54 -20.25 5.86
CA ASP A 59 -1.12 -19.99 5.98
C ASP A 59 -0.66 -19.85 7.43
N ILE A 60 -1.41 -19.14 8.27
CA ILE A 60 -1.12 -18.98 9.69
C ILE A 60 -1.19 -20.34 10.43
N LEU A 61 -2.26 -21.10 10.20
CA LEU A 61 -2.55 -22.32 10.97
C LEU A 61 -1.78 -23.55 10.50
N LEU A 62 -1.50 -23.65 9.19
CA LEU A 62 -0.91 -24.86 8.61
C LEU A 62 0.60 -24.75 8.38
N LYS A 63 1.12 -23.56 8.08
CA LYS A 63 2.55 -23.38 7.78
C LYS A 63 3.41 -22.94 8.96
N GLY A 64 2.80 -22.54 10.08
CA GLY A 64 3.49 -22.12 11.31
C GLY A 64 4.67 -21.16 11.13
N PHE A 65 4.75 -20.11 11.91
CA PHE A 65 5.92 -19.21 12.09
C PHE A 65 6.31 -18.19 11.01
N ASP A 66 5.72 -18.19 9.80
CA ASP A 66 6.06 -17.15 8.78
C ASP A 66 4.97 -16.08 8.63
N TYR A 67 4.11 -15.90 9.63
CA TYR A 67 3.12 -14.83 9.58
C TYR A 67 3.78 -13.47 9.80
N LYS A 68 3.68 -12.64 8.79
CA LYS A 68 4.24 -11.29 8.80
C LYS A 68 3.19 -10.32 9.34
N ASN A 69 3.42 -9.79 10.53
CA ASN A 69 2.49 -8.86 11.19
C ASN A 69 2.27 -7.55 10.41
N LEU A 70 3.23 -7.13 9.59
CA LEU A 70 3.13 -5.95 8.75
C LEU A 70 3.07 -6.33 7.27
N PHE A 71 2.09 -5.78 6.54
CA PHE A 71 2.03 -5.83 5.07
C PHE A 71 2.38 -4.48 4.48
N VAL A 72 3.49 -4.42 3.76
CA VAL A 72 3.96 -3.24 3.04
C VAL A 72 3.45 -3.29 1.61
N THR A 73 2.67 -2.29 1.21
CA THR A 73 2.21 -2.11 -0.17
C THR A 73 2.97 -0.96 -0.82
N VAL A 74 3.74 -1.25 -1.85
CA VAL A 74 4.32 -0.23 -2.72
C VAL A 74 3.31 0.08 -3.82
N LEU A 75 2.76 1.30 -3.80
CA LEU A 75 1.66 1.72 -4.68
C LEU A 75 2.11 2.81 -5.64
N SER A 76 1.94 2.64 -6.95
CA SER A 76 2.10 3.74 -7.90
C SER A 76 0.78 4.40 -8.23
N PHE A 77 0.76 5.75 -8.34
CA PHE A 77 -0.44 6.51 -8.66
C PHE A 77 -0.16 7.76 -9.50
N GLY A 78 -1.23 8.36 -10.04
CA GLY A 78 -1.19 9.62 -10.76
C GLY A 78 -1.86 10.75 -9.98
N PHE A 79 -1.12 11.84 -9.70
CA PHE A 79 -1.66 13.01 -8.99
C PHE A 79 -2.93 13.57 -9.63
N LYS A 80 -3.07 13.48 -10.96
CA LYS A 80 -4.29 13.92 -11.68
C LYS A 80 -5.55 13.13 -11.30
N TYR A 81 -5.40 11.96 -10.65
CA TYR A 81 -6.53 11.13 -10.19
C TYR A 81 -6.72 11.18 -8.68
N GLY A 82 -5.94 12.00 -7.99
CA GLY A 82 -5.97 12.15 -6.54
C GLY A 82 -5.00 11.22 -5.82
N ILE A 83 -4.56 11.68 -4.66
CA ILE A 83 -3.71 10.89 -3.73
C ILE A 83 -4.56 9.75 -3.18
N PRO A 84 -4.03 8.51 -3.08
CA PRO A 84 -4.71 7.41 -2.42
C PRO A 84 -5.02 7.76 -0.96
N THR A 85 -6.26 7.57 -0.54
CA THR A 85 -6.73 7.96 0.80
C THR A 85 -6.22 7.05 1.92
N ASP A 86 -5.69 5.90 1.56
CA ASP A 86 -5.09 4.89 2.42
C ASP A 86 -3.56 4.95 2.46
N ALA A 87 -2.94 5.93 1.76
CA ALA A 87 -1.49 6.08 1.75
C ALA A 87 -0.98 6.63 3.09
N ASP A 88 0.00 5.94 3.67
CA ASP A 88 0.72 6.39 4.87
C ASP A 88 1.90 7.30 4.52
N LEU A 89 2.65 6.93 3.47
CA LEU A 89 3.78 7.69 2.95
C LEU A 89 3.53 8.03 1.48
N VAL A 90 3.73 9.29 1.11
CA VAL A 90 3.52 9.77 -0.27
C VAL A 90 4.78 10.43 -0.79
N PHE A 91 5.31 9.93 -1.92
CA PHE A 91 6.50 10.46 -2.57
C PHE A 91 6.18 10.96 -3.98
N ASP A 92 6.53 12.20 -4.25
CA ASP A 92 6.37 12.82 -5.58
C ASP A 92 7.63 12.61 -6.41
N VAL A 93 7.49 11.95 -7.56
CA VAL A 93 8.60 11.71 -8.49
C VAL A 93 8.47 12.49 -9.80
N ARG A 94 7.70 13.59 -9.82
CA ARG A 94 7.51 14.43 -11.00
C ARG A 94 8.76 15.18 -11.44
N PHE A 95 9.74 15.33 -10.56
CA PHE A 95 11.04 15.93 -10.86
C PHE A 95 11.95 15.05 -11.73
N LEU A 96 11.65 13.75 -11.87
CA LEU A 96 12.40 12.83 -12.72
C LEU A 96 12.14 13.06 -14.21
N PRO A 97 13.07 12.64 -15.10
CA PRO A 97 12.89 12.74 -16.55
C PRO A 97 11.57 12.16 -17.01
N ASN A 98 10.87 12.89 -17.88
CA ASN A 98 9.51 12.52 -18.28
C ASN A 98 9.46 11.85 -19.66
N PRO A 99 9.22 10.53 -19.74
CA PRO A 99 9.15 9.80 -21.01
C PRO A 99 8.01 10.24 -21.92
N TYR A 100 6.99 10.90 -21.39
CA TYR A 100 5.80 11.33 -22.12
C TYR A 100 6.10 12.24 -23.33
N TYR A 101 7.21 12.96 -23.31
CA TYR A 101 7.61 13.85 -24.40
C TYR A 101 8.15 13.13 -25.64
N PHE A 102 8.44 11.84 -25.54
CA PHE A 102 8.92 11.03 -26.65
C PHE A 102 7.79 10.19 -27.24
N LYS A 103 7.52 10.37 -28.56
CA LYS A 103 6.41 9.70 -29.25
C LYS A 103 6.44 8.18 -29.11
N ASN A 104 7.62 7.58 -29.18
CA ASN A 104 7.84 6.13 -29.05
C ASN A 104 7.71 5.62 -27.60
N MET A 105 7.85 6.47 -26.59
CA MET A 105 7.74 6.12 -25.17
C MET A 105 6.36 6.39 -24.59
N LYS A 106 5.63 7.35 -25.15
CA LYS A 106 4.31 7.77 -24.66
C LYS A 106 3.30 6.63 -24.50
N PRO A 107 3.16 5.64 -25.43
CA PRO A 107 2.21 4.53 -25.27
C PRO A 107 2.63 3.51 -24.22
N LEU A 108 3.93 3.40 -23.94
CA LEU A 108 4.51 2.44 -23.01
C LEU A 108 4.22 2.80 -21.54
N THR A 109 4.61 1.91 -20.63
CA THR A 109 4.44 2.05 -19.17
C THR A 109 5.78 1.89 -18.45
N GLY A 110 5.84 2.18 -17.16
CA GLY A 110 7.03 1.91 -16.35
C GLY A 110 7.38 0.42 -16.20
N ASN A 111 6.51 -0.50 -16.64
CA ASN A 111 6.81 -1.92 -16.73
C ASN A 111 7.65 -2.28 -17.96
N ASP A 112 7.71 -1.38 -18.95
CA ASP A 112 8.44 -1.61 -20.19
C ASP A 112 9.91 -1.20 -20.04
N ALA A 113 10.82 -2.02 -20.55
CA ALA A 113 12.27 -1.80 -20.43
C ALA A 113 12.74 -0.42 -20.97
N PRO A 114 12.25 0.12 -22.12
CA PRO A 114 12.65 1.43 -22.60
C PRO A 114 12.36 2.54 -21.58
N ILE A 115 11.20 2.48 -20.91
CA ILE A 115 10.79 3.47 -19.90
C ILE A 115 11.66 3.34 -18.65
N ARG A 116 11.83 2.12 -18.16
CA ARG A 116 12.69 1.88 -16.99
C ARG A 116 14.11 2.39 -17.22
N ASN A 117 14.69 2.03 -18.36
CA ASN A 117 16.05 2.43 -18.69
C ASN A 117 16.17 3.96 -18.79
N TYR A 118 15.20 4.61 -19.44
CA TYR A 118 15.20 6.08 -19.59
C TYR A 118 15.10 6.77 -18.22
N VAL A 119 14.16 6.40 -17.37
CA VAL A 119 13.98 7.00 -16.04
C VAL A 119 15.19 6.73 -15.14
N MET A 120 15.67 5.48 -15.13
CA MET A 120 16.78 5.05 -14.27
C MET A 120 18.17 5.41 -14.82
N SER A 121 18.29 5.92 -16.04
CA SER A 121 19.56 6.49 -16.54
C SER A 121 19.92 7.79 -15.79
N SER A 122 18.94 8.50 -15.25
CA SER A 122 19.15 9.70 -14.47
C SER A 122 19.87 9.42 -13.16
N TYR A 123 20.94 10.16 -12.88
CA TYR A 123 21.64 10.13 -11.60
C TYR A 123 20.68 10.45 -10.44
N THR A 124 19.82 11.45 -10.63
CA THR A 124 18.82 11.86 -9.63
C THR A 124 17.85 10.72 -9.28
N ALA A 125 17.43 9.90 -10.27
CA ALA A 125 16.56 8.76 -10.01
C ALA A 125 17.24 7.69 -9.15
N LYS A 126 18.53 7.42 -9.41
CA LYS A 126 19.32 6.45 -8.65
C LYS A 126 19.51 6.90 -7.19
N VAL A 127 19.93 8.15 -7.00
CA VAL A 127 20.13 8.72 -5.65
C VAL A 127 18.81 8.79 -4.88
N PHE A 128 17.72 9.19 -5.55
CA PHE A 128 16.40 9.21 -4.92
C PHE A 128 15.96 7.81 -4.47
N LEU A 129 16.11 6.80 -5.33
CA LEU A 129 15.74 5.42 -5.01
C LEU A 129 16.57 4.89 -3.82
N GLU A 130 17.86 5.20 -3.76
CA GLU A 130 18.73 4.81 -2.64
C GLU A 130 18.22 5.42 -1.33
N LYS A 131 18.08 6.75 -1.28
CA LYS A 131 17.56 7.46 -0.09
C LYS A 131 16.17 6.99 0.31
N LEU A 132 15.28 6.73 -0.64
CA LEU A 132 13.93 6.21 -0.39
C LEU A 132 14.01 4.80 0.22
N THR A 133 14.87 3.94 -0.32
CA THR A 133 15.07 2.58 0.19
C THR A 133 15.61 2.59 1.61
N ASP A 134 16.59 3.45 1.89
CA ASP A 134 17.19 3.59 3.23
C ASP A 134 16.14 4.07 4.25
N MET A 135 15.38 5.10 3.90
CA MET A 135 14.30 5.62 4.75
C MET A 135 13.24 4.57 5.03
N VAL A 136 12.74 3.90 4.01
CA VAL A 136 11.70 2.86 4.17
C VAL A 136 12.22 1.68 4.99
N THR A 137 13.45 1.25 4.75
CA THR A 137 14.09 0.16 5.51
C THR A 137 14.26 0.52 6.98
N PHE A 138 14.58 1.79 7.27
CA PHE A 138 14.64 2.31 8.63
C PHE A 138 13.27 2.35 9.31
N LEU A 139 12.22 2.78 8.60
CA LEU A 139 10.88 2.97 9.18
C LEU A 139 10.14 1.66 9.45
N ILE A 140 10.32 0.63 8.61
CA ILE A 140 9.57 -0.63 8.71
C ILE A 140 9.65 -1.27 10.10
N PRO A 141 10.83 -1.46 10.74
CA PRO A 141 10.91 -2.04 12.08
C PRO A 141 10.13 -1.21 13.12
N HIS A 142 10.21 0.10 13.05
CA HIS A 142 9.49 0.99 13.98
C HIS A 142 7.97 0.92 13.83
N TYR A 143 7.47 0.71 12.61
CA TYR A 143 6.05 0.47 12.38
C TYR A 143 5.60 -0.91 12.86
N ILE A 144 6.47 -1.92 12.80
CA ILE A 144 6.19 -3.24 13.39
C ILE A 144 6.11 -3.11 14.92
N ASP A 145 7.05 -2.42 15.54
CA ASP A 145 7.10 -2.20 16.99
C ASP A 145 5.89 -1.39 17.50
N GLU A 146 5.38 -0.44 16.68
CA GLU A 146 4.14 0.29 16.96
C GLU A 146 2.89 -0.58 16.84
N GLY A 147 2.98 -1.78 16.25
CA GLY A 147 1.84 -2.68 16.02
C GLY A 147 1.05 -2.38 14.74
N LYS A 148 1.65 -1.67 13.77
CA LYS A 148 1.02 -1.39 12.49
C LYS A 148 0.90 -2.67 11.67
N SER A 149 -0.31 -2.97 11.16
CA SER A 149 -0.56 -4.17 10.35
C SER A 149 -0.47 -3.92 8.83
N GLN A 150 -0.55 -2.66 8.41
CA GLN A 150 -0.46 -2.26 6.99
C GLN A 150 0.33 -0.97 6.86
N LEU A 151 1.19 -0.91 5.84
CA LEU A 151 1.94 0.28 5.44
C LEU A 151 1.80 0.48 3.94
N VAL A 152 1.18 1.58 3.52
CA VAL A 152 1.02 1.93 2.10
C VAL A 152 1.99 3.04 1.73
N ILE A 153 2.95 2.71 0.87
CA ILE A 153 3.96 3.63 0.33
C ILE A 153 3.55 4.01 -1.08
N ALA A 154 3.00 5.21 -1.23
CA ALA A 154 2.46 5.69 -2.49
C ALA A 154 3.50 6.55 -3.24
N ILE A 155 3.82 6.17 -4.47
CA ILE A 155 4.73 6.88 -5.36
C ILE A 155 3.94 7.52 -6.49
N GLY A 156 3.97 8.85 -6.57
CA GLY A 156 3.14 9.63 -7.48
C GLY A 156 3.91 10.31 -8.60
N CYS A 157 3.41 10.21 -9.84
CA CYS A 157 3.76 11.09 -10.94
C CYS A 157 2.50 11.73 -11.53
N THR A 158 2.60 12.50 -12.60
CA THR A 158 1.43 13.21 -13.17
C THR A 158 0.30 12.25 -13.54
N GLY A 159 0.57 11.23 -14.35
CA GLY A 159 -0.44 10.30 -14.88
C GLY A 159 -0.42 8.90 -14.26
N GLY A 160 0.52 8.57 -13.39
CA GLY A 160 0.58 7.23 -12.77
C GLY A 160 1.03 6.10 -13.69
N LYS A 161 1.63 6.41 -14.86
CA LYS A 161 1.91 5.42 -15.91
C LYS A 161 3.40 5.12 -16.11
N HIS A 162 4.28 6.11 -16.01
CA HIS A 162 5.70 5.98 -16.35
C HIS A 162 6.61 6.02 -15.11
N ARG A 163 6.96 7.24 -14.64
CA ARG A 163 7.95 7.48 -13.58
C ARG A 163 7.58 6.81 -12.25
N SER A 164 6.34 6.97 -11.81
CA SER A 164 5.86 6.36 -10.57
C SER A 164 5.89 4.83 -10.62
N VAL A 165 5.47 4.23 -11.73
CA VAL A 165 5.52 2.78 -11.94
C VAL A 165 6.97 2.29 -11.93
N THR A 166 7.88 2.98 -12.62
CA THR A 166 9.31 2.63 -12.64
C THR A 166 9.93 2.63 -11.25
N ILE A 167 9.70 3.70 -10.47
CA ILE A 167 10.27 3.81 -9.11
C ILE A 167 9.59 2.84 -8.16
N ALA A 168 8.28 2.61 -8.27
CA ALA A 168 7.57 1.62 -7.46
C ALA A 168 8.11 0.20 -7.68
N ASN A 169 8.30 -0.20 -8.94
CA ASN A 169 8.94 -1.48 -9.28
C ASN A 169 10.35 -1.58 -8.67
N ALA A 170 11.17 -0.54 -8.85
CA ALA A 170 12.54 -0.54 -8.36
C ALA A 170 12.62 -0.60 -6.82
N LEU A 171 11.74 0.11 -6.11
CA LEU A 171 11.64 0.03 -4.65
C LEU A 171 11.17 -1.36 -4.20
N TYR A 172 10.15 -1.91 -4.85
CA TYR A 172 9.67 -3.26 -4.56
C TYR A 172 10.80 -4.30 -4.66
N GLU A 173 11.58 -4.28 -5.74
CA GLU A 173 12.72 -5.21 -5.91
C GLU A 173 13.81 -5.01 -4.84
N LYS A 174 14.03 -3.78 -4.34
CA LYS A 174 14.96 -3.50 -3.24
C LYS A 174 14.48 -4.01 -1.87
N LEU A 175 13.17 -4.05 -1.67
CA LEU A 175 12.55 -4.51 -0.42
C LEU A 175 12.27 -6.01 -0.42
N LYS A 176 12.21 -6.63 -1.59
CA LYS A 176 11.92 -8.05 -1.78
C LYS A 176 12.97 -8.95 -1.10
N GLY A 177 12.50 -10.03 -0.49
CA GLY A 177 13.36 -11.03 0.15
C GLY A 177 13.85 -10.64 1.55
N LYS A 178 13.46 -9.49 2.09
CA LYS A 178 13.71 -9.14 3.49
C LYS A 178 12.66 -9.82 4.39
N GLU A 179 13.11 -10.26 5.55
CA GLU A 179 12.25 -10.92 6.55
C GLU A 179 11.46 -9.90 7.38
N GLY A 180 10.41 -10.37 8.05
CA GLY A 180 9.65 -9.61 9.05
C GLY A 180 8.40 -8.90 8.53
N TYR A 181 8.18 -8.80 7.21
CA TYR A 181 6.97 -8.19 6.64
C TYR A 181 6.54 -8.83 5.32
N GLY A 182 5.22 -8.77 5.03
CA GLY A 182 4.68 -9.09 3.72
C GLY A 182 4.90 -7.93 2.76
N LEU A 183 5.17 -8.18 1.48
CA LEU A 183 5.41 -7.16 0.47
C LEU A 183 4.46 -7.33 -0.72
N ARG A 184 3.80 -6.25 -1.12
CA ARG A 184 2.92 -6.19 -2.29
C ARG A 184 3.27 -5.00 -3.18
N LEU A 185 3.10 -5.18 -4.48
CA LEU A 185 3.21 -4.11 -5.47
C LEU A 185 1.86 -3.90 -6.14
N ASP A 186 1.43 -2.64 -6.28
CA ASP A 186 0.19 -2.29 -6.96
C ASP A 186 0.35 -1.02 -7.83
N HIS A 187 -0.40 -0.95 -8.93
CA HIS A 187 -0.38 0.16 -9.87
C HIS A 187 -1.81 0.68 -10.11
N LYS A 188 -2.23 1.65 -9.29
CA LYS A 188 -3.61 2.16 -9.25
C LYS A 188 -4.12 2.75 -10.58
N ASP A 189 -3.26 3.45 -11.30
CA ASP A 189 -3.69 4.29 -12.42
C ASP A 189 -2.98 3.96 -13.75
N ILE A 190 -2.26 2.85 -13.83
CA ILE A 190 -1.42 2.50 -14.98
C ILE A 190 -2.22 2.38 -16.30
N GLU A 191 -3.48 1.92 -16.23
CA GLU A 191 -4.35 1.71 -17.39
C GLU A 191 -5.26 2.90 -17.72
N LYS A 192 -5.35 3.92 -16.85
CA LYS A 192 -6.35 4.98 -16.98
C LYS A 192 -6.13 5.90 -18.17
N ASP A 193 -4.90 6.09 -18.61
CA ASP A 193 -4.57 6.95 -19.77
C ASP A 193 -4.91 6.31 -21.13
N GLY A 194 -5.07 4.99 -21.18
CA GLY A 194 -5.47 4.26 -22.40
C GLY A 194 -6.97 4.33 -22.73
N ARG A 195 -7.81 4.76 -21.79
CA ARG A 195 -9.29 4.76 -21.92
C ARG A 195 -9.90 6.10 -22.36
N ARG A 196 -9.08 7.14 -22.57
CA ARG A 196 -9.56 8.40 -23.17
C ARG A 196 -9.30 8.36 -24.67
N LYS A 197 -10.23 7.77 -25.42
CA LYS A 197 -10.52 8.10 -26.80
C LYS A 197 -11.68 9.07 -26.84
#